data_90afde2b7792b479ef425c17d9e8ce23
#
_entry.id   90afde2b7792b479ef425c17d9e8ce23
#
_cell.length_a   1.000
_cell.length_b   1.000
_cell.length_c   1.000
_cell.angle_alpha   90.00
_cell.angle_beta   90.00
_cell.angle_gamma   90.00
#
_symmetry.space_group_name_H-M   'P 1'
#
loop_
_entity.id
_entity.type
_entity.pdbx_description
1 polymer ?
#
loop_
_entity_poly.entity_id
_entity_poly.type
_entity_poly.pdbx_seq_one_letter_code
_entity_poly.pdbx_strand_id
1 'polypeptide(L)'
;MSKIELDARAFLASLDDYQEDVLEGLQKDIEKAALTLERKAKQQCPVDTGKLRASITTEVGNLEAEVGTNVEYAPCVEFGTSKQKAQPFMRPALDKAITQLNKDMAKTLGGK
;
A
#
# COMPACT_ATOMS: atom_id res chain seq x y z
N MET A 1 9.54 -8.26 -10.36
CA MET A 1 9.03 -8.13 -8.99
C MET A 1 8.04 -6.99 -8.91
N SER A 2 6.89 -7.23 -8.31
CA SER A 2 5.83 -6.23 -8.21
C SER A 2 5.73 -5.72 -6.79
N LYS A 3 5.89 -4.41 -6.62
CA LYS A 3 5.71 -3.81 -5.30
C LYS A 3 5.15 -2.40 -5.44
N ILE A 4 4.50 -1.95 -4.38
CA ILE A 4 3.96 -0.60 -4.28
C ILE A 4 4.60 0.04 -3.05
N GLU A 5 5.17 1.21 -3.24
CA GLU A 5 5.78 1.97 -2.15
C GLU A 5 4.85 3.12 -1.75
N LEU A 6 4.64 3.26 -0.46
CA LEU A 6 3.94 4.40 0.12
C LEU A 6 5.00 5.21 0.85
N ASP A 7 5.39 6.34 0.27
CA ASP A 7 6.47 7.15 0.79
C ASP A 7 6.05 8.62 0.83
N ALA A 8 5.95 9.15 2.03
CA ALA A 8 5.53 10.53 2.24
C ALA A 8 6.69 11.45 2.61
N ARG A 9 7.94 10.98 2.53
CA ARG A 9 9.08 11.77 2.99
C ARG A 9 9.24 13.07 2.22
N ALA A 10 9.06 13.03 0.89
CA ALA A 10 9.20 14.22 0.07
C ALA A 10 8.15 15.27 0.44
N PHE A 11 6.92 14.81 0.70
CA PHE A 11 5.84 15.69 1.15
C PHE A 11 6.18 16.28 2.53
N LEU A 12 6.65 15.44 3.43
CA LEU A 12 6.93 15.83 4.80
C LEU A 12 8.17 16.72 4.91
N ALA A 13 9.09 16.64 3.96
CA ALA A 13 10.25 17.54 3.95
C ALA A 13 9.83 18.99 3.84
N SER A 14 8.67 19.26 3.26
CA SER A 14 8.16 20.62 3.17
C SER A 14 7.41 21.06 4.42
N LEU A 15 7.32 20.21 5.43
CA LEU A 15 6.54 20.43 6.64
C LEU A 15 7.41 20.39 7.90
N ASP A 16 8.61 20.95 7.79
CA ASP A 16 9.62 20.90 8.86
C ASP A 16 9.12 21.37 10.22
N ASP A 17 8.20 22.32 10.20
CA ASP A 17 7.73 22.97 11.41
C ASP A 17 6.66 22.19 12.17
N TYR A 18 6.25 21.03 11.63
CA TYR A 18 5.23 20.24 12.31
C TYR A 18 5.79 19.55 13.53
N GLN A 19 4.99 19.46 14.57
CA GLN A 19 5.39 18.84 15.83
C GLN A 19 5.48 17.33 15.69
N GLU A 20 6.21 16.71 16.63
CA GLU A 20 6.42 15.26 16.64
C GLU A 20 5.12 14.47 16.69
N ASP A 21 4.12 14.95 17.43
CA ASP A 21 2.86 14.23 17.52
C ASP A 21 2.14 14.14 16.17
N VAL A 22 2.30 15.17 15.33
CA VAL A 22 1.76 15.13 13.96
C VAL A 22 2.53 14.09 13.14
N LEU A 23 3.86 14.07 13.26
CA LEU A 23 4.69 13.11 12.55
C LEU A 23 4.36 11.68 12.97
N GLU A 24 4.13 11.46 14.26
CA GLU A 24 3.71 10.14 14.74
C GLU A 24 2.36 9.75 14.16
N GLY A 25 1.43 10.71 14.07
CA GLY A 25 0.13 10.46 13.47
C GLY A 25 0.25 10.08 12.00
N LEU A 26 1.12 10.76 11.27
CA LEU A 26 1.35 10.44 9.86
C LEU A 26 1.99 9.07 9.71
N GLN A 27 2.91 8.71 10.61
CA GLN A 27 3.50 7.37 10.61
C GLN A 27 2.43 6.30 10.78
N LYS A 28 1.52 6.51 11.73
CA LYS A 28 0.42 5.57 11.95
C LYS A 28 -0.52 5.50 10.75
N ASP A 29 -0.76 6.63 10.10
CA ASP A 29 -1.61 6.67 8.90
C ASP A 29 -0.99 5.83 7.78
N ILE A 30 0.32 5.95 7.59
CA ILE A 30 1.05 5.19 6.56
C ILE A 30 1.04 3.70 6.89
N GLU A 31 1.26 3.34 8.15
CA GLU A 31 1.22 1.93 8.57
C GLU A 31 -0.15 1.33 8.33
N LYS A 32 -1.19 2.07 8.68
CA LYS A 32 -2.56 1.62 8.47
C LYS A 32 -2.86 1.44 6.99
N ALA A 33 -2.41 2.38 6.15
CA ALA A 33 -2.61 2.29 4.71
C ALA A 33 -1.90 1.06 4.14
N ALA A 34 -0.68 0.79 4.59
CA ALA A 34 0.09 -0.35 4.11
C ALA A 34 -0.61 -1.66 4.47
N LEU A 35 -1.09 -1.77 5.71
CA LEU A 35 -1.80 -2.98 6.15
C LEU A 35 -3.12 -3.13 5.43
N THR A 36 -3.81 -2.03 5.15
CA THR A 36 -5.05 -2.05 4.38
C THR A 36 -4.76 -2.52 2.96
N LEU A 37 -3.69 -2.02 2.36
CA LEU A 37 -3.29 -2.41 1.02
C LEU A 37 -2.98 -3.91 0.97
N GLU A 38 -2.20 -4.42 1.92
CA GLU A 38 -1.88 -5.84 1.96
C GLU A 38 -3.16 -6.68 2.10
N ARG A 39 -4.03 -6.31 3.03
CA ARG A 39 -5.27 -7.05 3.27
C ARG A 39 -6.17 -7.06 2.04
N LYS A 40 -6.35 -5.89 1.42
CA LYS A 40 -7.21 -5.80 0.24
C LYS A 40 -6.60 -6.52 -0.96
N ALA A 41 -5.28 -6.45 -1.13
CA ALA A 41 -4.61 -7.16 -2.20
C ALA A 41 -4.80 -8.67 -2.03
N LYS A 42 -4.69 -9.17 -0.81
CA LYS A 42 -4.92 -10.59 -0.54
C LYS A 42 -6.35 -11.00 -0.83
N GLN A 43 -7.31 -10.13 -0.51
CA GLN A 43 -8.73 -10.41 -0.77
C GLN A 43 -9.03 -10.46 -2.27
N GLN A 44 -8.37 -9.61 -3.05
CA GLN A 44 -8.60 -9.54 -4.50
C GLN A 44 -7.81 -10.59 -5.26
N CYS A 45 -6.80 -11.16 -4.63
CA CYS A 45 -5.86 -12.07 -5.28
C CYS A 45 -6.55 -13.39 -5.63
N PRO A 46 -6.35 -13.90 -6.87
CA PRO A 46 -6.83 -15.25 -7.19
C PRO A 46 -6.21 -16.28 -6.26
N VAL A 47 -6.95 -17.33 -5.92
CA VAL A 47 -6.56 -18.25 -4.86
C VAL A 47 -6.33 -19.67 -5.37
N ASP A 48 -5.89 -19.83 -6.61
CA ASP A 48 -5.69 -21.18 -7.17
C ASP A 48 -4.77 -22.04 -6.33
N THR A 49 -3.62 -21.49 -5.94
CA THR A 49 -2.65 -22.22 -5.14
C THR A 49 -2.41 -21.59 -3.77
N GLY A 50 -2.86 -20.36 -3.57
CA GLY A 50 -2.57 -19.62 -2.35
C GLY A 50 -1.16 -19.08 -2.28
N LYS A 51 -0.28 -19.48 -3.21
CA LYS A 51 1.12 -19.05 -3.18
C LYS A 51 1.26 -17.55 -3.37
N LEU A 52 0.56 -16.99 -4.36
CA LEU A 52 0.63 -15.56 -4.63
C LEU A 52 0.08 -14.77 -3.45
N ARG A 53 -1.08 -15.16 -2.94
CA ARG A 53 -1.67 -14.49 -1.79
C ARG A 53 -0.73 -14.50 -0.59
N ALA A 54 -0.16 -15.67 -0.28
CA ALA A 54 0.72 -15.80 0.87
C ALA A 54 2.02 -15.00 0.72
N SER A 55 2.42 -14.70 -0.52
CA SER A 55 3.67 -13.99 -0.79
C SER A 55 3.56 -12.49 -0.61
N ILE A 56 2.35 -11.95 -0.51
CA ILE A 56 2.16 -10.51 -0.36
C ILE A 56 2.56 -10.09 1.05
N THR A 57 3.55 -9.23 1.14
CA THR A 57 4.10 -8.80 2.43
C THR A 57 4.24 -7.30 2.49
N THR A 58 4.33 -6.78 3.71
CA THR A 58 4.48 -5.36 3.99
C THR A 58 5.76 -5.12 4.77
N GLU A 59 6.51 -4.09 4.36
CA GLU A 59 7.65 -3.60 5.13
C GLU A 59 7.40 -2.13 5.44
N VAL A 60 7.53 -1.76 6.70
CA VAL A 60 7.28 -0.39 7.14
C VAL A 60 8.58 0.24 7.60
N GLY A 61 8.86 1.42 7.05
CA GLY A 61 10.00 2.22 7.46
C GLY A 61 9.54 3.52 8.08
N ASN A 62 10.46 4.47 8.18
CA ASN A 62 10.17 5.78 8.74
C ASN A 62 9.44 6.63 7.70
N LEU A 63 8.14 6.83 7.92
CA LEU A 63 7.26 7.60 7.02
C LEU A 63 7.22 7.02 5.61
N GLU A 64 7.33 5.71 5.51
CA GLU A 64 7.24 5.01 4.25
C GLU A 64 6.83 3.56 4.49
N ALA A 65 6.33 2.93 3.45
CA ALA A 65 5.99 1.51 3.51
C ALA A 65 6.01 0.92 2.10
N GLU A 66 6.27 -0.37 2.03
CA GLU A 66 6.23 -1.12 0.79
C GLU A 66 5.33 -2.33 0.97
N VAL A 67 4.49 -2.58 -0.02
CA VAL A 67 3.67 -3.79 -0.07
C VAL A 67 3.91 -4.44 -1.42
N GLY A 68 4.25 -5.71 -1.42
CA GLY A 68 4.55 -6.36 -2.67
C GLY A 68 4.75 -7.86 -2.55
N THR A 69 5.10 -8.46 -3.68
CA THR A 69 5.32 -9.87 -3.80
C THR A 69 6.56 -10.12 -4.63
N ASN A 70 7.26 -11.22 -4.34
CA ASN A 70 8.40 -11.66 -5.14
C ASN A 70 8.05 -12.81 -6.07
N VAL A 71 6.77 -13.14 -6.19
CA VAL A 71 6.33 -14.22 -7.09
C VAL A 71 6.45 -13.74 -8.53
N GLU A 72 7.15 -14.51 -9.35
CA GLU A 72 7.50 -14.13 -10.71
C GLU A 72 6.29 -13.88 -11.61
N TYR A 73 5.22 -14.63 -11.42
CA TYR A 73 4.05 -14.51 -12.28
C TYR A 73 3.05 -13.45 -11.83
N ALA A 74 3.36 -12.71 -10.77
CA ALA A 74 2.44 -11.68 -10.26
C ALA A 74 2.06 -10.65 -11.33
N PRO A 75 2.99 -10.12 -12.14
CA PRO A 75 2.60 -9.19 -13.19
C PRO A 75 1.64 -9.80 -14.21
N CYS A 76 1.79 -11.09 -14.50
CA CYS A 76 0.87 -11.77 -15.43
C CYS A 76 -0.54 -11.82 -14.86
N VAL A 77 -0.67 -11.98 -13.56
CA VAL A 77 -1.99 -11.98 -12.92
C VAL A 77 -2.57 -10.56 -12.95
N GLU A 78 -1.77 -9.57 -12.59
CA GLU A 78 -2.21 -8.18 -12.52
C GLU A 78 -2.65 -7.65 -13.88
N PHE A 79 -1.84 -7.87 -14.90
CA PHE A 79 -2.02 -7.25 -16.21
C PHE A 79 -2.56 -8.19 -17.28
N GLY A 80 -2.55 -9.49 -17.02
CA GLY A 80 -2.97 -10.48 -17.99
C GLY A 80 -1.89 -10.79 -19.01
N THR A 81 -2.16 -11.76 -19.86
CA THR A 81 -1.28 -12.16 -20.95
C THR A 81 -2.15 -12.38 -22.19
N SER A 82 -1.51 -12.75 -23.32
CA SER A 82 -2.25 -13.07 -24.55
C SER A 82 -3.17 -14.28 -24.36
N LYS A 83 -2.89 -15.10 -23.35
CA LYS A 83 -3.66 -16.33 -23.09
C LYS A 83 -4.51 -16.29 -21.83
N GLN A 84 -4.36 -15.24 -21.05
CA GLN A 84 -5.02 -15.16 -19.75
C GLN A 84 -5.53 -13.75 -19.51
N LYS A 85 -6.78 -13.68 -19.06
CA LYS A 85 -7.40 -12.40 -18.74
C LYS A 85 -6.77 -11.83 -17.48
N ALA A 86 -6.60 -10.51 -17.43
CA ALA A 86 -6.10 -9.82 -16.25
C ALA A 86 -7.04 -10.02 -15.07
N GLN A 87 -6.45 -10.24 -13.88
CA GLN A 87 -7.19 -10.32 -12.63
C GLN A 87 -6.46 -9.41 -11.63
N PRO A 88 -6.64 -8.07 -11.74
CA PRO A 88 -5.90 -7.14 -10.89
C PRO A 88 -6.20 -7.34 -9.42
N PHE A 89 -5.15 -7.35 -8.61
CA PHE A 89 -5.30 -7.49 -7.16
C PHE A 89 -4.60 -6.36 -6.40
N MET A 90 -3.52 -5.79 -6.96
CA MET A 90 -2.80 -4.70 -6.31
C MET A 90 -3.43 -3.34 -6.60
N ARG A 91 -3.79 -3.07 -7.86
CA ARG A 91 -4.32 -1.76 -8.24
C ARG A 91 -5.63 -1.42 -7.52
N PRO A 92 -6.64 -2.32 -7.49
CA PRO A 92 -7.86 -2.00 -6.74
C PRO A 92 -7.60 -1.81 -5.25
N ALA A 93 -6.68 -2.60 -4.70
CA ALA A 93 -6.33 -2.49 -3.29
C ALA A 93 -5.64 -1.15 -3.02
N LEU A 94 -4.74 -0.73 -3.91
CA LEU A 94 -4.04 0.54 -3.79
C LEU A 94 -5.03 1.71 -3.81
N ASP A 95 -5.99 1.69 -4.71
CA ASP A 95 -6.98 2.76 -4.81
C ASP A 95 -7.74 2.95 -3.50
N LYS A 96 -8.14 1.86 -2.89
CA LYS A 96 -8.85 1.90 -1.61
C LYS A 96 -7.94 2.38 -0.47
N ALA A 97 -6.70 1.90 -0.46
CA ALA A 97 -5.75 2.28 0.58
C ALA A 97 -5.41 3.77 0.50
N ILE A 98 -5.21 4.29 -0.71
CA ILE A 98 -4.89 5.70 -0.91
C ILE A 98 -6.06 6.59 -0.50
N THR A 99 -7.28 6.19 -0.84
CA THR A 99 -8.47 6.97 -0.44
C THR A 99 -8.54 7.08 1.08
N GLN A 100 -8.33 5.99 1.78
CA GLN A 100 -8.35 5.99 3.24
C GLN A 100 -7.18 6.79 3.80
N LEU A 101 -5.99 6.62 3.21
CA LEU A 101 -4.80 7.35 3.65
C LEU A 101 -5.00 8.85 3.55
N ASN A 102 -5.56 9.32 2.43
CA ASN A 102 -5.81 10.75 2.24
C ASN A 102 -6.74 11.31 3.29
N LYS A 103 -7.79 10.56 3.64
CA LYS A 103 -8.72 10.99 4.70
C LYS A 103 -8.03 11.05 6.05
N ASP A 104 -7.24 10.02 6.38
CA ASP A 104 -6.56 9.95 7.66
C ASP A 104 -5.51 11.04 7.79
N MET A 105 -4.74 11.29 6.73
CA MET A 105 -3.73 12.32 6.72
C MET A 105 -4.35 13.72 6.86
N ALA A 106 -5.49 13.95 6.21
CA ALA A 106 -6.18 15.23 6.32
C ALA A 106 -6.58 15.50 7.77
N LYS A 107 -7.07 14.48 8.47
CA LYS A 107 -7.42 14.60 9.88
C LYS A 107 -6.19 14.89 10.74
N THR A 108 -5.12 14.15 10.48
CA THR A 108 -3.88 14.30 11.25
C THR A 108 -3.30 15.69 11.07
N LEU A 109 -3.23 16.18 9.83
CA LEU A 109 -2.67 17.50 9.53
C LEU A 109 -3.60 18.62 9.96
N GLY A 110 -4.91 18.38 9.93
CA GLY A 110 -5.88 19.36 10.35
C GLY A 110 -5.94 19.58 11.85
N GLY A 111 -5.37 18.65 12.62
CA GLY A 111 -5.30 18.77 14.05
C GLY A 111 -6.63 18.71 14.77
N LYS A 112 -7.65 18.27 14.11
CA LYS A 112 -9.01 18.23 14.66
C LYS A 112 -9.69 16.95 14.28
#